data_69ec5dbc5aab05b17a7c7546c6cf1ab8
#
_entry.id   69ec5dbc5aab05b17a7c7546c6cf1ab8
#
_cell.length_a   1.000
_cell.length_b   1.000
_cell.length_c   1.000
_cell.angle_alpha   90.00
_cell.angle_beta   90.00
_cell.angle_gamma   90.00
#
_symmetry.space_group_name_H-M   'P 1'
#
loop_
_entity.id
_entity.type
_entity.pdbx_description
1 polymer ?
#
loop_
_entity_poly.entity_id
_entity_poly.type
_entity_poly.pdbx_seq_one_letter_code
_entity_poly.pdbx_strand_id
1 'polypeptide(L)'
;DFLGGNTKKIIAYASTMTGDREKKGLSSPEAYADFAEECYELGYKAFKMHGWTKGDVKEESNMIKAVAKRVDGRMKIMYDAACHLKTLTDALEVGKVCDEHNLYWYEDPYKDGGVSINGNEVLSKKLSTPILVGEHMRNFETSTDMLVNGASFFSRADPDYDGGITGSHKLAVASEGLGIDCEIHSCGPAMRHLVSAVRNSNFYEVNLVHPNCKNAWSLPIYLDGYSDEIDCIDQNGNVTVSDKPGLGVSYDWNYIKKHTLEKLIID
;
A
#
# COMPACT_ATOMS: atom_id res chain seq x y z
N ASP A 1 3.70 -12.79 19.17
CA ASP A 1 4.80 -13.17 20.10
C ASP A 1 6.08 -13.56 19.35
N PHE A 2 6.01 -14.47 18.35
CA PHE A 2 7.21 -14.99 17.65
C PHE A 2 8.01 -13.87 16.93
N LEU A 3 7.34 -12.89 16.33
CA LEU A 3 7.97 -11.74 15.66
C LEU A 3 8.27 -10.56 16.60
N GLY A 4 8.00 -10.70 17.90
CA GLY A 4 8.19 -9.62 18.87
C GLY A 4 7.08 -8.58 18.92
N GLY A 5 5.96 -8.80 18.21
CA GLY A 5 4.83 -7.87 18.14
C GLY A 5 4.14 -7.71 19.49
N ASN A 6 3.73 -6.49 19.80
CA ASN A 6 3.07 -6.13 21.05
C ASN A 6 1.84 -5.23 20.85
N THR A 7 1.57 -4.80 19.63
CA THR A 7 0.44 -3.93 19.30
C THR A 7 -0.71 -4.74 18.72
N LYS A 8 -1.91 -4.60 19.29
CA LYS A 8 -3.12 -5.29 18.82
C LYS A 8 -3.98 -4.46 17.88
N LYS A 9 -3.78 -3.15 17.87
CA LYS A 9 -4.47 -2.20 17.02
C LYS A 9 -3.46 -1.43 16.20
N ILE A 10 -3.63 -1.45 14.90
CA ILE A 10 -2.76 -0.77 13.95
C ILE A 10 -3.59 0.17 13.07
N ILE A 11 -3.09 1.38 12.87
CA ILE A 11 -3.76 2.40 12.06
C ILE A 11 -3.77 1.92 10.62
N ALA A 12 -4.92 2.06 9.95
CA ALA A 12 -5.07 1.70 8.54
C ALA A 12 -5.13 2.92 7.62
N TYR A 13 -4.73 2.70 6.37
CA TYR A 13 -5.06 3.60 5.28
C TYR A 13 -5.93 2.89 4.22
N ALA A 14 -6.79 3.68 3.58
CA ALA A 14 -7.57 3.21 2.44
C ALA A 14 -6.74 3.38 1.16
N SER A 15 -6.51 2.30 0.43
CA SER A 15 -5.79 2.27 -0.83
C SER A 15 -6.77 1.96 -1.96
N THR A 16 -6.98 2.90 -2.88
CA THR A 16 -8.01 2.74 -3.91
C THR A 16 -7.65 1.69 -4.96
N MET A 17 -8.65 1.18 -5.66
CA MET A 17 -8.42 0.57 -6.98
C MET A 17 -7.92 1.62 -7.97
N THR A 18 -7.34 1.13 -9.07
CA THR A 18 -7.03 1.98 -10.24
C THR A 18 -8.30 2.66 -10.76
N GLY A 19 -8.16 3.91 -11.17
CA GLY A 19 -9.26 4.69 -11.70
C GLY A 19 -9.94 4.03 -12.91
N ASP A 20 -11.25 4.15 -12.94
CA ASP A 20 -12.11 3.65 -14.00
C ASP A 20 -12.80 4.78 -14.76
N ARG A 21 -13.82 4.47 -15.54
CA ARG A 21 -14.67 5.45 -16.24
C ARG A 21 -16.16 5.23 -15.94
N GLU A 22 -16.45 4.49 -14.87
CA GLU A 22 -17.80 4.22 -14.42
C GLU A 22 -18.41 5.45 -13.74
N LYS A 23 -19.68 5.73 -14.01
CA LYS A 23 -20.37 6.95 -13.55
C LYS A 23 -20.31 7.19 -12.03
N LYS A 24 -20.25 6.12 -11.26
CA LYS A 24 -20.16 6.17 -9.77
C LYS A 24 -18.86 5.60 -9.25
N GLY A 25 -17.89 5.38 -10.12
CA GLY A 25 -16.57 4.85 -9.79
C GLY A 25 -15.54 5.96 -9.64
N LEU A 26 -14.28 5.58 -9.70
CA LEU A 26 -13.14 6.49 -9.61
C LEU A 26 -12.83 7.12 -10.98
N SER A 27 -13.82 7.84 -11.54
CA SER A 27 -13.85 8.25 -12.95
C SER A 27 -13.32 9.66 -13.22
N SER A 28 -13.08 10.44 -12.18
CA SER A 28 -12.58 11.83 -12.28
C SER A 28 -11.82 12.24 -11.02
N PRO A 29 -11.03 13.33 -11.08
CA PRO A 29 -10.41 13.92 -9.90
C PRO A 29 -11.38 14.19 -8.75
N GLU A 30 -12.58 14.68 -9.04
CA GLU A 30 -13.63 14.97 -8.07
C GLU A 30 -14.16 13.68 -7.43
N ALA A 31 -14.32 12.60 -8.22
CA ALA A 31 -14.79 11.31 -7.71
C ALA A 31 -13.78 10.71 -6.69
N TYR A 32 -12.48 10.84 -6.95
CA TYR A 32 -11.45 10.48 -5.96
C TYR A 32 -11.53 11.35 -4.70
N ALA A 33 -11.76 12.65 -4.86
CA ALA A 33 -11.88 13.56 -3.73
C ALA A 33 -13.12 13.26 -2.88
N ASP A 34 -14.25 12.95 -3.51
CA ASP A 34 -15.49 12.54 -2.83
C ASP A 34 -15.28 11.23 -2.07
N PHE A 35 -14.63 10.25 -2.69
CA PHE A 35 -14.34 8.97 -2.04
C PHE A 35 -13.31 9.10 -0.90
N ALA A 36 -12.34 10.00 -1.02
CA ALA A 36 -11.43 10.31 0.09
C ALA A 36 -12.18 10.91 1.29
N GLU A 37 -13.18 11.76 1.06
CA GLU A 37 -14.05 12.28 2.12
C GLU A 37 -14.87 11.16 2.79
N GLU A 38 -15.46 10.25 2.00
CA GLU A 38 -16.16 9.08 2.53
C GLU A 38 -15.24 8.21 3.41
N CYS A 39 -14.01 7.96 2.97
CA CYS A 39 -13.01 7.23 3.77
C CYS A 39 -12.67 7.98 5.07
N TYR A 40 -12.55 9.30 5.02
CA TYR A 40 -12.33 10.11 6.22
C TYR A 40 -13.50 9.98 7.22
N GLU A 41 -14.73 10.04 6.73
CA GLU A 41 -15.95 9.89 7.56
C GLU A 41 -16.05 8.50 8.17
N LEU A 42 -15.58 7.44 7.49
CA LEU A 42 -15.46 6.10 8.04
C LEU A 42 -14.41 6.00 9.16
N GLY A 43 -13.47 6.95 9.26
CA GLY A 43 -12.46 7.01 10.30
C GLY A 43 -11.02 6.79 9.85
N TYR A 44 -10.77 6.56 8.55
CA TYR A 44 -9.41 6.44 8.03
C TYR A 44 -8.56 7.68 8.32
N LYS A 45 -7.27 7.45 8.60
CA LYS A 45 -6.29 8.51 8.90
C LYS A 45 -5.38 8.81 7.73
N ALA A 46 -5.43 7.96 6.71
CA ALA A 46 -4.65 8.11 5.50
C ALA A 46 -5.37 7.52 4.29
N PHE A 47 -5.05 8.03 3.10
CA PHE A 47 -5.69 7.66 1.84
C PHE A 47 -4.65 7.61 0.74
N LYS A 48 -4.57 6.48 0.02
CA LYS A 48 -3.68 6.28 -1.13
C LYS A 48 -4.49 6.22 -2.42
N MET A 49 -4.13 7.05 -3.37
CA MET A 49 -4.70 7.06 -4.71
C MET A 49 -3.87 6.16 -5.62
N HIS A 50 -4.50 5.22 -6.32
CA HIS A 50 -3.99 4.70 -7.57
C HIS A 50 -4.63 5.48 -8.71
N GLY A 51 -3.80 6.00 -9.61
CA GLY A 51 -4.30 6.78 -10.74
C GLY A 51 -4.88 5.91 -11.86
N TRP A 52 -4.95 6.48 -13.07
CA TRP A 52 -5.43 5.75 -14.23
C TRP A 52 -4.28 5.07 -14.98
N THR A 53 -4.52 3.88 -15.50
CA THR A 53 -3.52 3.06 -16.23
C THR A 53 -2.90 3.77 -17.46
N LYS A 54 -3.48 4.89 -17.90
CA LYS A 54 -2.99 5.70 -19.01
C LYS A 54 -1.74 6.52 -18.65
N GLY A 55 -1.56 6.85 -17.38
CA GLY A 55 -0.45 7.66 -16.89
C GLY A 55 -0.41 9.05 -17.54
N ASP A 56 -1.54 9.75 -17.60
CA ASP A 56 -1.63 11.11 -18.10
C ASP A 56 -1.24 12.11 -17.01
N VAL A 57 -0.10 12.77 -17.18
CA VAL A 57 0.48 13.68 -16.17
C VAL A 57 -0.51 14.74 -15.68
N LYS A 58 -1.33 15.29 -16.57
CA LYS A 58 -2.31 16.33 -16.21
C LYS A 58 -3.47 15.75 -15.43
N GLU A 59 -3.97 14.58 -15.81
CA GLU A 59 -5.08 13.90 -15.14
C GLU A 59 -4.65 13.49 -13.72
N GLU A 60 -3.48 12.85 -13.59
CA GLU A 60 -2.90 12.44 -12.31
C GLU A 60 -2.66 13.65 -11.38
N SER A 61 -2.06 14.71 -11.90
CA SER A 61 -1.83 15.94 -11.16
C SER A 61 -3.14 16.60 -10.68
N ASN A 62 -4.19 16.58 -11.49
CA ASN A 62 -5.48 17.14 -11.11
C ASN A 62 -6.16 16.31 -10.01
N MET A 63 -6.02 14.97 -10.05
CA MET A 63 -6.52 14.09 -9.00
C MET A 63 -5.84 14.38 -7.66
N ILE A 64 -4.51 14.47 -7.63
CA ILE A 64 -3.76 14.80 -6.42
C ILE A 64 -4.24 16.14 -5.83
N LYS A 65 -4.38 17.17 -6.67
CA LYS A 65 -4.84 18.51 -6.25
C LYS A 65 -6.28 18.47 -5.69
N ALA A 66 -7.18 17.72 -6.34
CA ALA A 66 -8.57 17.61 -5.91
C ALA A 66 -8.69 16.92 -4.55
N VAL A 67 -8.00 15.80 -4.36
CA VAL A 67 -7.97 15.07 -3.10
C VAL A 67 -7.33 15.90 -2.00
N ALA A 68 -6.15 16.48 -2.25
CA ALA A 68 -5.44 17.30 -1.27
C ALA A 68 -6.29 18.48 -0.79
N LYS A 69 -6.97 19.16 -1.72
CA LYS A 69 -7.89 20.26 -1.38
C LYS A 69 -9.10 19.77 -0.56
N ARG A 70 -9.65 18.60 -0.89
CA ARG A 70 -10.82 18.05 -0.21
C ARG A 70 -10.52 17.67 1.23
N VAL A 71 -9.44 16.94 1.46
CA VAL A 71 -9.11 16.46 2.81
C VAL A 71 -8.44 17.54 3.68
N ASP A 72 -7.87 18.56 3.09
CA ASP A 72 -7.35 19.77 3.74
C ASP A 72 -6.50 19.48 5.00
N GLY A 73 -5.55 18.57 4.87
CA GLY A 73 -4.65 18.15 5.95
C GLY A 73 -5.27 17.28 7.06
N ARG A 74 -6.54 16.91 6.95
CA ARG A 74 -7.23 16.04 7.90
C ARG A 74 -6.77 14.57 7.84
N MET A 75 -6.22 14.15 6.69
CA MET A 75 -5.62 12.83 6.47
C MET A 75 -4.23 12.95 5.86
N LYS A 76 -3.38 11.94 6.07
CA LYS A 76 -2.20 11.73 5.23
C LYS A 76 -2.64 11.30 3.84
N ILE A 77 -1.99 11.84 2.80
CA ILE A 77 -2.28 11.48 1.42
C ILE A 77 -1.06 10.83 0.82
N MET A 78 -1.26 9.74 0.10
CA MET A 78 -0.24 9.04 -0.67
C MET A 78 -0.69 8.93 -2.11
N TYR A 79 0.25 8.87 -3.02
CA TYR A 79 -0.02 8.62 -4.42
C TYR A 79 0.85 7.47 -4.92
N ASP A 80 0.21 6.54 -5.59
CA ASP A 80 0.81 5.39 -6.23
C ASP A 80 0.54 5.46 -7.74
N ALA A 81 1.59 5.70 -8.50
CA ALA A 81 1.49 5.74 -9.95
C ALA A 81 1.45 4.34 -10.59
N ALA A 82 1.64 3.28 -9.80
CA ALA A 82 1.63 1.88 -10.24
C ALA A 82 2.48 1.67 -11.52
N CYS A 83 3.60 2.34 -11.63
CA CYS A 83 4.49 2.35 -12.79
C CYS A 83 3.82 2.82 -14.10
N HIS A 84 2.72 3.57 -14.06
CA HIS A 84 1.99 3.96 -15.27
C HIS A 84 2.52 5.24 -15.95
N LEU A 85 3.23 6.14 -15.26
CA LEU A 85 3.86 7.29 -15.91
C LEU A 85 4.97 6.82 -16.84
N LYS A 86 5.07 7.43 -18.02
CA LYS A 86 5.85 6.84 -19.12
C LYS A 86 7.35 7.03 -18.99
N THR A 87 7.74 8.16 -18.40
CA THR A 87 9.15 8.58 -18.35
C THR A 87 9.51 9.14 -16.97
N LEU A 88 10.82 9.19 -16.68
CA LEU A 88 11.33 9.88 -15.50
C LEU A 88 10.95 11.38 -15.46
N THR A 89 10.81 12.01 -16.64
CA THR A 89 10.36 13.40 -16.74
C THR A 89 8.91 13.55 -16.29
N ASP A 90 8.02 12.65 -16.74
CA ASP A 90 6.62 12.64 -16.32
C ASP A 90 6.51 12.42 -14.80
N ALA A 91 7.32 11.49 -14.27
CA ALA A 91 7.38 11.21 -12.84
C ALA A 91 7.84 12.43 -12.02
N LEU A 92 8.84 13.18 -12.52
CA LEU A 92 9.29 14.41 -11.88
C LEU A 92 8.22 15.52 -11.92
N GLU A 93 7.46 15.60 -13.01
CA GLU A 93 6.39 16.59 -13.15
C GLU A 93 5.25 16.33 -12.16
N VAL A 94 4.78 15.09 -12.06
CA VAL A 94 3.77 14.70 -11.07
C VAL A 94 4.32 14.78 -9.65
N GLY A 95 5.58 14.38 -9.43
CA GLY A 95 6.24 14.44 -8.13
C GLY A 95 6.34 15.86 -7.56
N LYS A 96 6.50 16.89 -8.40
CA LYS A 96 6.42 18.29 -7.95
C LYS A 96 5.04 18.65 -7.41
N VAL A 97 3.98 18.09 -7.99
CA VAL A 97 2.63 18.27 -7.44
C VAL A 97 2.48 17.55 -6.11
N CYS A 98 3.11 16.37 -5.95
CA CYS A 98 3.18 15.70 -4.66
C CYS A 98 3.88 16.59 -3.60
N ASP A 99 5.00 17.23 -3.97
CA ASP A 99 5.74 18.17 -3.11
C ASP A 99 4.88 19.39 -2.70
N GLU A 100 4.20 20.01 -3.66
CA GLU A 100 3.31 21.17 -3.43
C GLU A 100 2.20 20.88 -2.43
N HIS A 101 1.77 19.61 -2.34
CA HIS A 101 0.68 19.17 -1.46
C HIS A 101 1.16 18.34 -0.27
N ASN A 102 2.47 18.25 -0.03
CA ASN A 102 3.08 17.54 1.10
C ASN A 102 2.58 16.10 1.24
N LEU A 103 2.58 15.33 0.14
CA LEU A 103 2.19 13.93 0.17
C LEU A 103 3.11 13.13 1.10
N TYR A 104 2.56 12.12 1.75
CA TYR A 104 3.28 11.30 2.72
C TYR A 104 4.31 10.40 2.04
N TRP A 105 3.96 9.82 0.89
CA TRP A 105 4.89 9.21 -0.06
C TRP A 105 4.37 9.28 -1.49
N TYR A 106 5.28 9.05 -2.43
CA TYR A 106 5.05 8.85 -3.85
C TYR A 106 5.57 7.48 -4.25
N GLU A 107 4.66 6.55 -4.59
CA GLU A 107 4.92 5.14 -4.82
C GLU A 107 5.02 4.82 -6.31
N ASP A 108 5.95 3.92 -6.67
CA ASP A 108 6.18 3.36 -8.02
C ASP A 108 6.02 4.37 -9.16
N PRO A 109 6.84 5.43 -9.17
CA PRO A 109 6.58 6.66 -9.93
C PRO A 109 6.41 6.48 -11.44
N TYR A 110 7.18 5.61 -12.10
CA TYR A 110 7.18 5.56 -13.56
C TYR A 110 7.45 4.14 -14.11
N LYS A 111 7.41 3.99 -15.44
CA LYS A 111 7.43 2.71 -16.15
C LYS A 111 8.81 2.04 -16.19
N ASP A 112 9.46 1.97 -15.06
CA ASP A 112 10.69 1.19 -14.84
C ASP A 112 10.41 -0.15 -14.11
N GLY A 113 9.16 -0.39 -13.74
CA GLY A 113 8.74 -1.53 -12.93
C GLY A 113 9.17 -1.42 -11.47
N GLY A 114 9.42 -0.20 -10.95
CA GLY A 114 9.82 0.04 -9.56
C GLY A 114 11.24 -0.47 -9.22
N VAL A 115 12.08 -0.80 -10.21
CA VAL A 115 13.36 -1.48 -9.99
C VAL A 115 14.61 -0.69 -10.39
N SER A 116 14.44 0.49 -10.99
CA SER A 116 15.57 1.31 -11.42
C SER A 116 16.21 2.07 -10.26
N ILE A 117 17.30 1.56 -9.72
CA ILE A 117 18.06 2.25 -8.67
C ILE A 117 18.42 3.67 -9.09
N ASN A 118 19.03 3.83 -10.27
CA ASN A 118 19.45 5.15 -10.79
C ASN A 118 18.27 6.12 -10.97
N GLY A 119 17.16 5.67 -11.51
CA GLY A 119 16.00 6.52 -11.75
C GLY A 119 15.34 6.98 -10.45
N ASN A 120 15.14 6.07 -9.51
CA ASN A 120 14.55 6.37 -8.21
C ASN A 120 15.50 7.22 -7.33
N GLU A 121 16.82 7.03 -7.42
CA GLU A 121 17.80 7.92 -6.81
C GLU A 121 17.70 9.37 -7.33
N VAL A 122 17.49 9.54 -8.63
CA VAL A 122 17.28 10.87 -9.23
C VAL A 122 15.99 11.51 -8.69
N LEU A 123 14.91 10.75 -8.58
CA LEU A 123 13.65 11.23 -8.00
C LEU A 123 13.84 11.63 -6.54
N SER A 124 14.42 10.75 -5.73
CA SER A 124 14.68 10.98 -4.29
C SER A 124 15.55 12.21 -4.02
N LYS A 125 16.47 12.54 -4.94
CA LYS A 125 17.31 13.75 -4.83
C LYS A 125 16.62 15.04 -5.27
N LYS A 126 15.58 14.95 -6.09
CA LYS A 126 14.91 16.11 -6.71
C LYS A 126 13.57 16.45 -6.08
N LEU A 127 12.96 15.54 -5.37
CA LEU A 127 11.66 15.68 -4.74
C LEU A 127 11.82 15.70 -3.23
N SER A 128 10.95 16.45 -2.56
CA SER A 128 10.83 16.44 -1.10
C SER A 128 9.88 15.37 -0.60
N THR A 129 8.92 14.96 -1.42
CA THR A 129 8.05 13.83 -1.12
C THR A 129 8.87 12.54 -1.16
N PRO A 130 8.88 11.75 -0.09
CA PRO A 130 9.60 10.48 -0.05
C PRO A 130 9.13 9.52 -1.15
N ILE A 131 10.10 8.89 -1.82
CA ILE A 131 9.82 7.82 -2.80
C ILE A 131 9.68 6.51 -2.04
N LEU A 132 8.65 5.74 -2.39
CA LEU A 132 8.43 4.38 -1.93
C LEU A 132 8.44 3.44 -3.13
N VAL A 133 9.26 2.41 -3.08
CA VAL A 133 9.32 1.32 -4.07
C VAL A 133 9.62 0.00 -3.37
N GLY A 134 9.31 -1.12 -4.03
CA GLY A 134 9.68 -2.43 -3.51
C GLY A 134 8.69 -3.55 -3.86
N GLU A 135 7.42 -3.27 -4.07
CA GLU A 135 6.41 -4.32 -4.33
C GLU A 135 6.66 -5.11 -5.62
N HIS A 136 7.39 -4.53 -6.57
CA HIS A 136 7.80 -5.21 -7.81
C HIS A 136 9.16 -5.92 -7.70
N MET A 137 9.88 -5.77 -6.60
CA MET A 137 11.10 -6.53 -6.33
C MET A 137 10.75 -7.90 -5.75
N ARG A 138 11.60 -8.89 -5.99
CA ARG A 138 11.31 -10.28 -5.64
C ARG A 138 12.34 -10.92 -4.71
N ASN A 139 13.28 -10.17 -4.20
CA ASN A 139 14.28 -10.69 -3.29
C ASN A 139 14.83 -9.60 -2.36
N PHE A 140 15.30 -10.06 -1.22
CA PHE A 140 15.87 -9.24 -0.16
C PHE A 140 17.09 -8.43 -0.61
N GLU A 141 17.95 -9.03 -1.42
CA GLU A 141 19.21 -8.41 -1.86
C GLU A 141 18.94 -7.19 -2.74
N THR A 142 18.06 -7.30 -3.72
CA THR A 142 17.70 -6.18 -4.62
C THR A 142 17.03 -5.04 -3.85
N SER A 143 16.13 -5.37 -2.93
CA SER A 143 15.48 -4.36 -2.08
C SER A 143 16.49 -3.66 -1.18
N THR A 144 17.44 -4.41 -0.61
CA THR A 144 18.51 -3.84 0.22
C THR A 144 19.43 -2.93 -0.60
N ASP A 145 19.81 -3.32 -1.82
CA ASP A 145 20.62 -2.49 -2.73
C ASP A 145 19.92 -1.17 -3.06
N MET A 146 18.62 -1.20 -3.29
CA MET A 146 17.80 0.01 -3.50
C MET A 146 17.92 0.99 -2.33
N LEU A 147 17.78 0.49 -1.10
CA LEU A 147 17.85 1.31 0.11
C LEU A 147 19.27 1.87 0.35
N VAL A 148 20.29 1.03 0.26
CA VAL A 148 21.69 1.42 0.50
C VAL A 148 22.16 2.48 -0.51
N ASN A 149 21.67 2.44 -1.73
CA ASN A 149 21.98 3.46 -2.74
C ASN A 149 21.15 4.76 -2.58
N GLY A 150 20.26 4.84 -1.58
CA GLY A 150 19.46 6.05 -1.34
C GLY A 150 18.41 6.32 -2.44
N ALA A 151 17.99 5.29 -3.13
CA ALA A 151 16.98 5.39 -4.18
C ALA A 151 15.55 5.44 -3.64
N SER A 152 15.37 5.10 -2.37
CA SER A 152 14.07 5.17 -1.69
C SER A 152 14.23 5.58 -0.24
N PHE A 153 13.27 6.33 0.30
CA PHE A 153 13.18 6.69 1.71
C PHE A 153 12.12 5.90 2.47
N PHE A 154 11.35 5.09 1.76
CA PHE A 154 10.50 4.04 2.31
C PHE A 154 10.83 2.73 1.61
N SER A 155 10.79 1.64 2.36
CA SER A 155 10.86 0.28 1.84
C SER A 155 9.45 -0.29 1.75
N ARG A 156 9.21 -1.12 0.74
CA ARG A 156 7.98 -1.91 0.61
C ARG A 156 8.32 -3.37 0.80
N ALA A 157 7.72 -4.02 1.78
CA ALA A 157 7.87 -5.46 2.00
C ALA A 157 6.55 -6.17 1.76
N ASP A 158 6.59 -7.29 1.04
CA ASP A 158 5.40 -8.05 0.67
C ASP A 158 5.58 -9.54 0.98
N PRO A 159 4.79 -10.10 1.93
CA PRO A 159 4.86 -11.52 2.23
C PRO A 159 4.59 -12.45 1.07
N ASP A 160 3.83 -12.01 0.06
CA ASP A 160 3.52 -12.83 -1.11
C ASP A 160 4.71 -12.93 -2.08
N TYR A 161 5.64 -11.95 -2.01
CA TYR A 161 6.74 -11.81 -2.96
C TYR A 161 8.14 -11.93 -2.35
N ASP A 162 8.31 -11.62 -1.07
CA ASP A 162 9.62 -11.55 -0.42
C ASP A 162 9.99 -12.81 0.37
N GLY A 163 9.42 -13.96 0.02
CA GLY A 163 9.68 -15.21 0.73
C GLY A 163 8.91 -15.33 2.05
N GLY A 164 7.67 -14.89 2.05
CA GLY A 164 6.75 -14.99 3.18
C GLY A 164 7.03 -13.97 4.29
N ILE A 165 6.44 -14.23 5.44
CA ILE A 165 6.62 -13.42 6.66
C ILE A 165 8.11 -13.28 7.02
N THR A 166 8.88 -14.36 6.84
CA THR A 166 10.31 -14.38 7.18
C THR A 166 11.12 -13.38 6.36
N GLY A 167 10.91 -13.36 5.05
CA GLY A 167 11.62 -12.45 4.15
C GLY A 167 11.23 -10.99 4.37
N SER A 168 9.92 -10.72 4.45
CA SER A 168 9.42 -9.37 4.74
C SER A 168 9.88 -8.83 6.08
N HIS A 169 9.93 -9.67 7.12
CA HIS A 169 10.46 -9.27 8.42
C HIS A 169 11.97 -8.94 8.35
N LYS A 170 12.76 -9.71 7.58
CA LYS A 170 14.18 -9.40 7.37
C LYS A 170 14.37 -8.04 6.71
N LEU A 171 13.56 -7.74 5.68
CA LEU A 171 13.62 -6.45 4.99
C LEU A 171 13.24 -5.30 5.92
N ALA A 172 12.20 -5.45 6.73
CA ALA A 172 11.80 -4.45 7.71
C ALA A 172 12.90 -4.18 8.75
N VAL A 173 13.56 -5.22 9.26
CA VAL A 173 14.69 -5.08 10.21
C VAL A 173 15.91 -4.42 9.56
N ALA A 174 16.22 -4.77 8.30
CA ALA A 174 17.30 -4.13 7.56
C ALA A 174 17.03 -2.64 7.33
N SER A 175 15.79 -2.30 6.93
CA SER A 175 15.33 -0.92 6.77
C SER A 175 15.43 -0.13 8.08
N GLU A 176 15.00 -0.73 9.20
CA GLU A 176 15.10 -0.13 10.54
C GLU A 176 16.56 0.19 10.89
N GLY A 177 17.48 -0.72 10.60
CA GLY A 177 18.93 -0.52 10.82
C GLY A 177 19.52 0.63 10.00
N LEU A 178 18.91 0.97 8.87
CA LEU A 178 19.25 2.11 8.02
C LEU A 178 18.50 3.40 8.40
N GLY A 179 17.58 3.34 9.38
CA GLY A 179 16.71 4.46 9.74
C GLY A 179 15.60 4.74 8.73
N ILE A 180 15.19 3.74 7.97
CA ILE A 180 14.18 3.82 6.89
C ILE A 180 12.90 3.11 7.34
N ASP A 181 11.76 3.72 7.11
CA ASP A 181 10.46 3.09 7.34
C ASP A 181 10.20 1.97 6.31
N CYS A 182 9.52 0.91 6.74
CA CYS A 182 9.15 -0.23 5.91
C CYS A 182 7.65 -0.44 5.97
N GLU A 183 6.97 -0.06 4.91
CA GLU A 183 5.52 -0.24 4.80
C GLU A 183 5.21 -1.63 4.23
N ILE A 184 4.35 -2.36 4.91
CA ILE A 184 3.94 -3.70 4.46
C ILE A 184 2.88 -3.56 3.37
N HIS A 185 3.15 -4.19 2.22
CA HIS A 185 2.25 -4.14 1.06
C HIS A 185 1.03 -5.03 1.25
N SER A 186 -0.10 -4.55 0.72
CA SER A 186 -1.35 -5.29 0.63
C SER A 186 -2.03 -5.57 1.98
N CYS A 187 -3.11 -6.34 1.94
CA CYS A 187 -3.91 -6.71 3.11
C CYS A 187 -3.93 -8.22 3.32
N GLY A 188 -4.22 -8.62 4.54
CA GLY A 188 -4.32 -10.02 4.90
C GLY A 188 -3.83 -10.30 6.32
N PRO A 189 -4.10 -11.50 6.86
CA PRO A 189 -3.71 -11.83 8.23
C PRO A 189 -2.20 -11.76 8.46
N ALA A 190 -1.38 -12.20 7.48
CA ALA A 190 0.08 -12.15 7.57
C ALA A 190 0.58 -10.70 7.67
N MET A 191 0.03 -9.81 6.84
CA MET A 191 0.36 -8.38 6.81
C MET A 191 0.02 -7.72 8.15
N ARG A 192 -1.17 -7.99 8.73
CA ARG A 192 -1.54 -7.47 10.07
C ARG A 192 -0.54 -7.87 11.13
N HIS A 193 -0.08 -9.13 11.14
CA HIS A 193 0.94 -9.60 12.08
C HIS A 193 2.28 -8.93 11.88
N LEU A 194 2.71 -8.70 10.64
CA LEU A 194 3.96 -8.00 10.34
C LEU A 194 3.91 -6.55 10.80
N VAL A 195 2.90 -5.77 10.38
CA VAL A 195 2.75 -4.36 10.80
C VAL A 195 2.73 -4.23 12.33
N SER A 196 2.10 -5.19 13.04
CA SER A 196 2.08 -5.17 14.51
C SER A 196 3.43 -5.50 15.16
N ALA A 197 4.34 -6.13 14.42
CA ALA A 197 5.60 -6.65 14.94
C ALA A 197 6.81 -5.75 14.64
N VAL A 198 6.76 -4.99 13.54
CA VAL A 198 7.87 -4.12 13.13
C VAL A 198 7.64 -2.69 13.64
N ARG A 199 8.71 -2.02 14.08
CA ARG A 199 8.60 -0.68 14.68
C ARG A 199 8.56 0.44 13.66
N ASN A 200 9.03 0.17 12.46
CA ASN A 200 9.19 1.11 11.36
C ASN A 200 8.14 0.92 10.26
N SER A 201 6.95 0.41 10.59
CA SER A 201 5.77 0.41 9.72
C SER A 201 4.69 1.27 10.35
N ASN A 202 4.15 2.20 9.59
CA ASN A 202 3.27 3.25 10.10
C ASN A 202 1.80 2.94 9.92
N PHE A 203 1.46 2.18 8.86
CA PHE A 203 0.08 1.92 8.49
C PHE A 203 -0.13 0.49 8.01
N TYR A 204 -1.35 0.01 8.19
CA TYR A 204 -1.86 -1.18 7.55
C TYR A 204 -2.64 -0.80 6.29
N GLU A 205 -2.35 -1.44 5.18
CA GLU A 205 -3.06 -1.22 3.93
C GLU A 205 -4.40 -1.96 3.90
N VAL A 206 -5.48 -1.22 3.69
CA VAL A 206 -6.75 -1.79 3.23
C VAL A 206 -6.82 -1.51 1.74
N ASN A 207 -6.35 -2.47 0.94
CA ASN A 207 -6.09 -2.24 -0.47
C ASN A 207 -7.29 -2.51 -1.37
N LEU A 208 -7.22 -1.92 -2.55
CA LEU A 208 -8.19 -2.06 -3.63
C LEU A 208 -9.63 -1.72 -3.23
N VAL A 209 -9.77 -0.71 -2.33
CA VAL A 209 -11.10 -0.19 -2.01
C VAL A 209 -11.68 0.64 -3.16
N HIS A 210 -13.00 0.57 -3.31
CA HIS A 210 -13.70 1.23 -4.39
C HIS A 210 -15.14 1.59 -3.97
N PRO A 211 -15.70 2.73 -4.41
CA PRO A 211 -17.04 3.15 -3.98
C PRO A 211 -18.18 2.23 -4.40
N ASN A 212 -18.00 1.42 -5.44
CA ASN A 212 -19.09 0.64 -6.06
C ASN A 212 -18.88 -0.87 -6.07
N CYS A 213 -17.75 -1.39 -5.62
CA CYS A 213 -17.50 -2.83 -5.62
C CYS A 213 -16.76 -3.27 -4.36
N LYS A 214 -16.91 -4.54 -4.04
CA LYS A 214 -16.16 -5.16 -2.96
C LYS A 214 -14.69 -5.27 -3.32
N ASN A 215 -13.86 -5.29 -2.29
CA ASN A 215 -12.44 -5.50 -2.42
C ASN A 215 -12.16 -6.83 -3.16
N ALA A 216 -11.35 -6.76 -4.23
CA ALA A 216 -11.01 -7.93 -5.03
C ALA A 216 -10.21 -8.99 -4.24
N TRP A 217 -9.52 -8.59 -3.17
CA TRP A 217 -8.77 -9.49 -2.28
C TRP A 217 -9.61 -10.06 -1.13
N SER A 218 -10.85 -9.61 -0.98
CA SER A 218 -11.77 -10.11 0.04
C SER A 218 -12.33 -11.47 -0.38
N LEU A 219 -11.54 -12.52 -0.16
CA LEU A 219 -11.93 -13.88 -0.50
C LEU A 219 -12.87 -14.47 0.57
N PRO A 220 -13.91 -15.22 0.18
CA PRO A 220 -14.87 -15.85 1.11
C PRO A 220 -14.28 -17.13 1.74
N ILE A 221 -13.04 -17.05 2.21
CA ILE A 221 -12.29 -18.19 2.78
C ILE A 221 -12.19 -18.15 4.31
N TYR A 222 -12.73 -17.13 4.94
CA TYR A 222 -12.67 -16.96 6.40
C TYR A 222 -14.01 -17.25 7.06
N LEU A 223 -13.99 -18.04 8.15
CA LEU A 223 -15.20 -18.45 8.91
C LEU A 223 -15.45 -17.62 10.17
N ASP A 224 -14.49 -16.82 10.61
CA ASP A 224 -14.51 -16.13 11.89
C ASP A 224 -14.73 -14.61 11.79
N GLY A 225 -15.28 -14.16 10.68
CA GLY A 225 -15.60 -12.75 10.44
C GLY A 225 -14.39 -11.86 10.14
N TYR A 226 -13.23 -12.45 9.82
CA TYR A 226 -12.10 -11.68 9.30
C TYR A 226 -12.48 -10.99 7.99
N SER A 227 -12.16 -9.72 7.87
CA SER A 227 -12.44 -8.91 6.69
C SER A 227 -11.34 -7.88 6.47
N ASP A 228 -11.08 -7.57 5.20
CA ASP A 228 -10.30 -6.41 4.73
C ASP A 228 -11.15 -5.55 3.79
N GLU A 229 -12.47 -5.58 3.93
CA GLU A 229 -13.37 -4.62 3.28
C GLU A 229 -13.19 -3.22 3.87
N ILE A 230 -13.67 -2.21 3.18
CA ILE A 230 -13.51 -0.80 3.56
C ILE A 230 -13.99 -0.47 4.99
N ASP A 231 -14.92 -1.26 5.52
CA ASP A 231 -15.49 -1.11 6.86
C ASP A 231 -14.82 -1.98 7.94
N CYS A 232 -13.66 -2.60 7.63
CA CYS A 232 -12.93 -3.47 8.57
C CYS A 232 -12.23 -2.71 9.72
N ILE A 233 -12.26 -1.39 9.71
CA ILE A 233 -11.65 -0.52 10.73
C ILE A 233 -12.60 -0.20 11.88
N ASP A 234 -12.04 0.12 13.04
CA ASP A 234 -12.81 0.70 14.13
C ASP A 234 -13.00 2.23 13.93
N GLN A 235 -13.82 2.86 14.76
CA GLN A 235 -14.10 4.31 14.71
C GLN A 235 -12.86 5.22 14.82
N ASN A 236 -11.72 4.67 15.21
CA ASN A 236 -10.44 5.37 15.32
C ASN A 236 -9.53 5.11 14.11
N GLY A 237 -10.01 4.35 13.12
CA GLY A 237 -9.26 3.99 11.92
C GLY A 237 -8.28 2.84 12.12
N ASN A 238 -8.49 1.98 13.11
CA ASN A 238 -7.59 0.85 13.36
C ASN A 238 -8.19 -0.48 12.91
N VAL A 239 -7.35 -1.37 12.41
CA VAL A 239 -7.64 -2.80 12.32
C VAL A 239 -7.10 -3.52 13.56
N THR A 240 -7.71 -4.67 13.89
CA THR A 240 -7.31 -5.48 15.03
C THR A 240 -6.46 -6.66 14.57
N VAL A 241 -5.41 -6.95 15.33
CA VAL A 241 -4.58 -8.14 15.17
C VAL A 241 -5.08 -9.23 16.13
N SER A 242 -5.28 -10.44 15.61
CA SER A 242 -5.80 -11.57 16.38
C SER A 242 -4.75 -12.12 17.35
N ASP A 243 -5.23 -12.55 18.56
CA ASP A 243 -4.42 -13.27 19.55
C ASP A 243 -4.47 -14.79 19.37
N LYS A 244 -5.24 -15.31 18.41
CA LYS A 244 -5.36 -16.74 18.17
C LYS A 244 -4.04 -17.30 17.57
N PRO A 245 -3.76 -18.60 17.74
CA PRO A 245 -2.58 -19.24 17.18
C PRO A 245 -2.47 -19.10 15.64
N GLY A 246 -1.24 -19.14 15.13
CA GLY A 246 -0.94 -19.02 13.71
C GLY A 246 -1.23 -17.63 13.17
N LEU A 247 -1.91 -17.53 12.04
CA LEU A 247 -2.37 -16.27 11.45
C LEU A 247 -3.62 -15.70 12.14
N GLY A 248 -4.16 -16.41 13.14
CA GLY A 248 -5.26 -15.95 13.95
C GLY A 248 -6.62 -15.93 13.24
N VAL A 249 -6.77 -16.66 12.15
CA VAL A 249 -7.99 -16.80 11.36
C VAL A 249 -8.40 -18.26 11.21
N SER A 250 -9.69 -18.49 10.94
CA SER A 250 -10.26 -19.81 10.65
C SER A 250 -10.62 -19.88 9.17
N TYR A 251 -10.07 -20.87 8.48
CA TYR A 251 -10.28 -21.04 7.03
C TYR A 251 -11.43 -22.00 6.72
N ASP A 252 -12.23 -21.69 5.70
CA ASP A 252 -13.16 -22.62 5.07
C ASP A 252 -12.40 -23.59 4.15
N TRP A 253 -11.90 -24.67 4.74
CA TRP A 253 -11.17 -25.70 4.00
C TRP A 253 -12.04 -26.43 2.95
N ASN A 254 -13.37 -26.44 3.09
CA ASN A 254 -14.26 -27.03 2.09
C ASN A 254 -14.33 -26.13 0.86
N TYR A 255 -14.47 -24.82 1.07
CA TYR A 255 -14.41 -23.84 -0.01
C TYR A 255 -13.07 -23.90 -0.74
N ILE A 256 -11.95 -23.85 -0.01
CA ILE A 256 -10.60 -23.89 -0.55
C ILE A 256 -10.39 -25.15 -1.40
N LYS A 257 -10.71 -26.33 -0.87
CA LYS A 257 -10.60 -27.62 -1.61
C LYS A 257 -11.42 -27.63 -2.88
N LYS A 258 -12.65 -27.10 -2.85
CA LYS A 258 -13.54 -27.04 -4.01
C LYS A 258 -12.99 -26.16 -5.14
N HIS A 259 -12.22 -25.11 -4.80
CA HIS A 259 -11.69 -24.12 -5.74
C HIS A 259 -10.18 -24.29 -5.99
N THR A 260 -9.56 -25.33 -5.47
CA THR A 260 -8.15 -25.65 -5.71
C THR A 260 -8.00 -26.18 -7.15
N LEU A 261 -7.19 -25.49 -7.94
CA LEU A 261 -6.88 -25.88 -9.33
C LEU A 261 -5.65 -26.79 -9.38
N GLU A 262 -4.66 -26.53 -8.55
CA GLU A 262 -3.39 -27.23 -8.52
C GLU A 262 -2.85 -27.31 -7.10
N LYS A 263 -2.05 -28.33 -6.79
CA LYS A 263 -1.37 -28.51 -5.52
C LYS A 263 0.10 -28.82 -5.74
N LEU A 264 0.98 -27.94 -5.27
CA LEU A 264 2.41 -28.21 -5.19
C LEU A 264 2.77 -28.72 -3.79
N ILE A 265 3.51 -29.80 -3.71
CA ILE A 265 4.08 -30.33 -2.48
C ILE A 265 5.59 -30.13 -2.55
N ILE A 266 6.14 -29.45 -1.57
CA ILE A 266 7.59 -29.22 -1.42
C ILE A 266 8.02 -30.02 -0.20
N ASP A 267 8.91 -30.98 -0.41
CA ASP A 267 9.47 -31.87 0.64
C ASP A 267 10.70 -31.22 1.29
#